data_b9409d02ad6012d2d7a793706984c734
#
_entry.id   b9409d02ad6012d2d7a793706984c734
#
_cell.length_a   1.000
_cell.length_b   1.000
_cell.length_c   1.000
_cell.angle_alpha   90.00
_cell.angle_beta   90.00
_cell.angle_gamma   90.00
#
_symmetry.space_group_name_H-M   'P 1'
#
loop_
_entity.id
_entity.type
_entity.pdbx_description
1 polymer ?
#
loop_
_entity_poly.entity_id
_entity_poly.type
_entity_poly.pdbx_seq_one_letter_code
_entity_poly.pdbx_strand_id
1 'polypeptide(L)'
;MTTVDLGEYGADFVANPYPYYARLRESGPVHEVRLPNGEEIWLIVGHEEARAALADPRLSKSPATVGGTMLDERVIGPNLLVLDPPDHTRLRRLVAREFTARRVEGLRPRIQQITDGLLDAMLPAGHGDLVDALAFPLPIIVICELLGVPAADREAFRKWSNEVVAPTGVAAEESAIHELAAYLNELIEDKRCAGPTDDLLSALIRTRAEDDDRLSAAELRALAYLLLIAGHETTVNLISNGVRALLAHPGQLAALRADFGLLDGAIEEMLRYDGPVETGTVRFTAAPVPVGDTVIPAGEAVLVGIAAGDHDPDRYPSPDRFDIRRDTQGHLAFGHGIHYCLGAPLARLEARIALRSLLERCPDLALDASAGTLDWLPGMLMRGVRRLPVRW
;
A
#
# COMPACT_ATOMS: atom_id res chain seq x y z
N MET A 1 -1.07 -28.98 -14.44
CA MET A 1 -0.17 -28.39 -13.41
C MET A 1 -0.63 -28.89 -12.05
N THR A 2 0.27 -29.13 -11.13
CA THR A 2 -0.11 -29.49 -9.75
C THR A 2 -0.32 -28.18 -8.99
N THR A 3 -1.49 -27.99 -8.38
CA THR A 3 -1.77 -26.82 -7.55
C THR A 3 -0.81 -26.80 -6.35
N VAL A 4 -0.16 -25.66 -6.11
CA VAL A 4 0.77 -25.47 -4.98
C VAL A 4 -0.02 -24.91 -3.79
N ASP A 5 0.00 -25.61 -2.67
CA ASP A 5 -0.69 -25.16 -1.45
C ASP A 5 0.23 -24.22 -0.63
N LEU A 6 -0.08 -22.92 -0.65
CA LEU A 6 0.67 -21.92 0.11
C LEU A 6 0.38 -21.99 1.62
N GLY A 7 -0.77 -22.57 2.01
CA GLY A 7 -1.11 -22.77 3.42
C GLY A 7 -0.18 -23.76 4.13
N GLU A 8 0.41 -24.72 3.40
CA GLU A 8 1.37 -25.68 3.95
C GLU A 8 2.69 -25.02 4.40
N TYR A 9 3.02 -23.83 3.89
CA TYR A 9 4.24 -23.13 4.27
C TYR A 9 4.14 -22.37 5.62
N GLY A 10 2.93 -22.14 6.11
CA GLY A 10 2.66 -21.62 7.43
C GLY A 10 3.31 -20.26 7.73
N ALA A 11 3.70 -20.08 9.01
CA ALA A 11 4.28 -18.82 9.50
C ALA A 11 5.61 -18.43 8.84
N ASP A 12 6.37 -19.40 8.35
CA ASP A 12 7.65 -19.13 7.68
C ASP A 12 7.47 -18.39 6.35
N PHE A 13 6.40 -18.73 5.61
CA PHE A 13 6.03 -18.02 4.40
C PHE A 13 5.63 -16.56 4.70
N VAL A 14 4.80 -16.34 5.72
CA VAL A 14 4.40 -14.99 6.13
C VAL A 14 5.61 -14.16 6.57
N ALA A 15 6.54 -14.76 7.31
CA ALA A 15 7.75 -14.05 7.76
C ALA A 15 8.73 -13.73 6.63
N ASN A 16 8.90 -14.65 5.68
CA ASN A 16 9.84 -14.51 4.56
C ASN A 16 9.36 -15.27 3.31
N PRO A 17 8.54 -14.68 2.45
CA PRO A 17 7.98 -15.34 1.27
C PRO A 17 8.99 -15.52 0.12
N TYR A 18 10.09 -14.76 0.10
CA TYR A 18 11.01 -14.66 -1.03
C TYR A 18 11.64 -15.99 -1.47
N PRO A 19 12.11 -16.89 -0.57
CA PRO A 19 12.62 -18.21 -0.97
C PRO A 19 11.55 -19.10 -1.60
N TYR A 20 10.28 -18.91 -1.24
CA TYR A 20 9.16 -19.68 -1.80
C TYR A 20 8.82 -19.15 -3.20
N TYR A 21 8.78 -17.84 -3.39
CA TYR A 21 8.63 -17.24 -4.72
C TYR A 21 9.78 -17.59 -5.67
N ALA A 22 11.02 -17.64 -5.17
CA ALA A 22 12.16 -18.07 -5.96
C ALA A 22 11.98 -19.50 -6.47
N ARG A 23 11.55 -20.44 -5.61
CA ARG A 23 11.27 -21.84 -6.01
C ARG A 23 10.11 -21.95 -7.02
N LEU A 24 9.05 -21.16 -6.85
CA LEU A 24 7.97 -21.11 -7.84
C LEU A 24 8.50 -20.64 -9.18
N ARG A 25 9.29 -19.58 -9.21
CA ARG A 25 9.86 -19.00 -10.43
C ARG A 25 10.76 -19.97 -11.19
N GLU A 26 11.52 -20.85 -10.50
CA GLU A 26 12.31 -21.92 -11.12
C GLU A 26 11.44 -22.88 -11.96
N SER A 27 10.17 -23.04 -11.62
CA SER A 27 9.22 -23.91 -12.32
C SER A 27 8.36 -23.17 -13.34
N GLY A 28 8.53 -21.85 -13.45
CA GLY A 28 7.82 -20.99 -14.41
C GLY A 28 7.30 -19.69 -13.78
N PRO A 29 6.85 -18.74 -14.60
CA PRO A 29 6.46 -17.41 -14.14
C PRO A 29 5.04 -17.34 -13.56
N VAL A 30 4.22 -18.40 -13.71
CA VAL A 30 2.82 -18.42 -13.25
C VAL A 30 2.42 -19.81 -12.75
N HIS A 31 1.65 -19.83 -11.67
CA HIS A 31 1.21 -21.05 -10.99
C HIS A 31 -0.25 -20.95 -10.55
N GLU A 32 -0.94 -22.09 -10.59
CA GLU A 32 -2.19 -22.28 -9.86
C GLU A 32 -1.84 -22.60 -8.40
N VAL A 33 -2.31 -21.77 -7.46
CA VAL A 33 -2.01 -21.90 -6.05
C VAL A 33 -3.27 -21.97 -5.21
N ARG A 34 -3.20 -22.66 -4.08
CA ARG A 34 -4.23 -22.63 -3.04
C ARG A 34 -3.76 -21.69 -1.93
N LEU A 35 -4.57 -20.68 -1.63
CA LEU A 35 -4.33 -19.73 -0.56
C LEU A 35 -4.60 -20.36 0.82
N PRO A 36 -4.10 -19.78 1.92
CA PRO A 36 -4.37 -20.27 3.28
C PRO A 36 -5.85 -20.33 3.66
N ASN A 37 -6.72 -19.55 3.02
CA ASN A 37 -8.17 -19.59 3.19
C ASN A 37 -8.86 -20.70 2.36
N GLY A 38 -8.09 -21.48 1.59
CA GLY A 38 -8.57 -22.59 0.76
C GLY A 38 -8.99 -22.20 -0.67
N GLU A 39 -8.97 -20.91 -1.02
CA GLU A 39 -9.27 -20.45 -2.38
C GLU A 39 -8.15 -20.83 -3.36
N GLU A 40 -8.53 -21.27 -4.56
CA GLU A 40 -7.62 -21.53 -5.66
C GLU A 40 -7.56 -20.31 -6.57
N ILE A 41 -6.35 -19.87 -6.91
CA ILE A 41 -6.10 -18.65 -7.68
C ILE A 41 -4.82 -18.80 -8.50
N TRP A 42 -4.72 -18.09 -9.60
CA TRP A 42 -3.48 -17.96 -10.35
C TRP A 42 -2.55 -16.93 -9.72
N LEU A 43 -1.27 -17.27 -9.55
CA LEU A 43 -0.23 -16.38 -9.02
C LEU A 43 0.88 -16.19 -10.03
N ILE A 44 1.13 -14.94 -10.45
CA ILE A 44 2.22 -14.56 -11.34
C ILE A 44 3.41 -14.13 -10.49
N VAL A 45 4.59 -14.72 -10.71
CA VAL A 45 5.81 -14.53 -9.90
C VAL A 45 7.03 -14.01 -10.67
N GLY A 46 7.01 -13.99 -12.02
CA GLY A 46 8.05 -13.40 -12.85
C GLY A 46 7.87 -11.88 -12.99
N HIS A 47 8.94 -11.11 -13.07
CA HIS A 47 8.88 -9.64 -13.15
C HIS A 47 8.23 -9.13 -14.44
N GLU A 48 8.68 -9.61 -15.59
CA GLU A 48 8.17 -9.15 -16.90
C GLU A 48 6.70 -9.55 -17.08
N GLU A 49 6.33 -10.77 -16.66
CA GLU A 49 4.96 -11.25 -16.70
C GLU A 49 4.06 -10.48 -15.73
N ALA A 50 4.54 -10.19 -14.52
CA ALA A 50 3.83 -9.36 -13.54
C ALA A 50 3.59 -7.95 -14.10
N ARG A 51 4.62 -7.35 -14.69
CA ARG A 51 4.53 -6.03 -15.31
C ARG A 51 3.55 -6.01 -16.48
N ALA A 52 3.59 -7.03 -17.35
CA ALA A 52 2.67 -7.19 -18.46
C ALA A 52 1.22 -7.38 -17.98
N ALA A 53 1.02 -8.26 -16.99
CA ALA A 53 -0.29 -8.53 -16.40
C ALA A 53 -0.93 -7.30 -15.73
N LEU A 54 -0.13 -6.45 -15.08
CA LEU A 54 -0.61 -5.21 -14.46
C LEU A 54 -1.16 -4.21 -15.48
N ALA A 55 -0.75 -4.30 -16.75
CA ALA A 55 -1.19 -3.42 -17.84
C ALA A 55 -2.16 -4.11 -18.82
N ASP A 56 -2.42 -5.42 -18.70
CA ASP A 56 -3.26 -6.16 -19.64
C ASP A 56 -4.76 -5.86 -19.42
N PRO A 57 -5.47 -5.30 -20.42
CA PRO A 57 -6.89 -4.98 -20.30
C PRO A 57 -7.79 -6.21 -20.18
N ARG A 58 -7.29 -7.42 -20.46
CA ARG A 58 -8.02 -8.68 -20.27
C ARG A 58 -8.07 -9.11 -18.79
N LEU A 59 -7.20 -8.54 -17.96
CA LEU A 59 -7.17 -8.74 -16.50
C LEU A 59 -7.97 -7.62 -15.83
N SER A 60 -9.29 -7.79 -15.81
CA SER A 60 -10.27 -6.87 -15.24
C SER A 60 -10.09 -6.71 -13.72
N LYS A 61 -10.36 -5.52 -13.22
CA LYS A 61 -10.43 -5.26 -11.77
C LYS A 61 -11.83 -5.47 -11.20
N SER A 62 -12.84 -5.54 -12.07
CA SER A 62 -14.22 -5.69 -11.64
C SER A 62 -14.57 -7.15 -11.31
N PRO A 63 -15.00 -7.46 -10.07
CA PRO A 63 -15.48 -8.79 -9.72
C PRO A 63 -16.74 -9.19 -10.49
N ALA A 64 -17.47 -8.24 -11.07
CA ALA A 64 -18.61 -8.51 -11.94
C ALA A 64 -18.22 -9.32 -13.19
N THR A 65 -16.95 -9.31 -13.60
CA THR A 65 -16.40 -10.12 -14.70
C THR A 65 -16.64 -11.63 -14.48
N VAL A 66 -16.66 -12.06 -13.21
CA VAL A 66 -16.92 -13.46 -12.80
C VAL A 66 -18.25 -13.61 -12.06
N GLY A 67 -19.15 -12.62 -12.16
CA GLY A 67 -20.46 -12.64 -11.50
C GLY A 67 -20.40 -12.38 -9.99
N GLY A 68 -19.27 -11.84 -9.48
CA GLY A 68 -19.04 -11.55 -8.07
C GLY A 68 -19.27 -10.08 -7.70
N THR A 69 -19.13 -9.78 -6.42
CA THR A 69 -19.06 -8.43 -5.84
C THR A 69 -18.34 -8.51 -4.50
N MET A 70 -17.57 -7.48 -4.16
CA MET A 70 -16.88 -7.42 -2.87
C MET A 70 -17.80 -6.76 -1.82
N LEU A 71 -17.53 -7.00 -0.53
CA LEU A 71 -18.33 -6.45 0.57
C LEU A 71 -18.25 -4.93 0.62
N ASP A 72 -17.06 -4.36 0.55
CA ASP A 72 -16.84 -2.92 0.54
C ASP A 72 -17.46 -2.27 -0.69
N GLU A 73 -17.41 -2.90 -1.87
CA GLU A 73 -18.08 -2.42 -3.07
C GLU A 73 -19.62 -2.32 -2.88
N ARG A 74 -20.25 -3.27 -2.17
CA ARG A 74 -21.70 -3.25 -1.89
C ARG A 74 -22.09 -2.13 -0.94
N VAL A 75 -21.26 -1.84 0.07
CA VAL A 75 -21.56 -0.86 1.13
C VAL A 75 -21.10 0.53 0.75
N ILE A 76 -19.87 0.63 0.25
CA ILE A 76 -19.19 1.89 -0.07
C ILE A 76 -19.50 2.34 -1.50
N GLY A 77 -19.51 1.40 -2.44
CA GLY A 77 -19.61 1.61 -3.88
C GLY A 77 -18.30 1.35 -4.61
N PRO A 78 -18.36 1.20 -5.95
CA PRO A 78 -17.17 0.94 -6.77
C PRO A 78 -16.23 2.14 -6.74
N ASN A 79 -14.94 1.88 -6.58
CA ASN A 79 -13.88 2.87 -6.52
C ASN A 79 -12.80 2.62 -7.59
N LEU A 80 -11.80 3.49 -7.67
CA LEU A 80 -10.72 3.40 -8.68
C LEU A 80 -9.93 2.08 -8.65
N LEU A 81 -9.97 1.32 -7.54
CA LEU A 81 -9.24 0.08 -7.41
C LEU A 81 -9.95 -1.12 -8.07
N VAL A 82 -11.29 -1.05 -8.17
CA VAL A 82 -12.16 -2.13 -8.66
C VAL A 82 -12.89 -1.79 -9.98
N LEU A 83 -12.60 -0.64 -10.57
CA LEU A 83 -13.17 -0.19 -11.82
C LEU A 83 -12.22 -0.41 -13.00
N ASP A 84 -12.82 -0.69 -14.18
CA ASP A 84 -12.16 -0.73 -15.48
C ASP A 84 -12.56 0.46 -16.36
N PRO A 85 -11.85 0.73 -17.45
CA PRO A 85 -12.30 1.69 -18.46
C PRO A 85 -13.70 1.32 -19.03
N PRO A 86 -14.59 2.30 -19.31
CA PRO A 86 -14.31 3.75 -19.33
C PRO A 86 -14.42 4.44 -17.96
N ASP A 87 -15.10 3.86 -16.97
CA ASP A 87 -15.40 4.49 -15.69
C ASP A 87 -14.15 4.78 -14.88
N HIS A 88 -13.21 3.83 -14.82
CA HIS A 88 -11.89 4.08 -14.21
C HIS A 88 -11.20 5.29 -14.83
N THR A 89 -11.16 5.39 -16.16
CA THR A 89 -10.47 6.49 -16.86
C THR A 89 -11.10 7.84 -16.53
N ARG A 90 -12.44 7.88 -16.47
CA ARG A 90 -13.21 9.09 -16.12
C ARG A 90 -12.88 9.54 -14.69
N LEU A 91 -13.06 8.65 -13.71
CA LEU A 91 -12.79 8.97 -12.30
C LEU A 91 -11.32 9.33 -12.07
N ARG A 92 -10.41 8.55 -12.64
CA ARG A 92 -8.96 8.81 -12.53
C ARG A 92 -8.58 10.21 -13.01
N ARG A 93 -9.15 10.66 -14.12
CA ARG A 93 -8.91 11.99 -14.67
C ARG A 93 -9.38 13.10 -13.72
N LEU A 94 -10.54 12.93 -13.09
CA LEU A 94 -11.09 13.88 -12.12
C LEU A 94 -10.18 13.99 -10.89
N VAL A 95 -9.79 12.85 -10.33
CA VAL A 95 -8.97 12.80 -9.11
C VAL A 95 -7.54 13.27 -9.33
N ALA A 96 -6.91 12.87 -10.45
CA ALA A 96 -5.52 13.20 -10.73
C ALA A 96 -5.27 14.72 -10.85
N ARG A 97 -6.30 15.52 -11.18
CA ARG A 97 -6.23 16.99 -11.18
C ARG A 97 -5.96 17.56 -9.79
N GLU A 98 -6.38 16.83 -8.75
CA GLU A 98 -6.22 17.22 -7.36
C GLU A 98 -4.96 16.62 -6.70
N PHE A 99 -4.36 15.57 -7.28
CA PHE A 99 -3.11 14.93 -6.84
C PHE A 99 -1.91 15.37 -7.68
N THR A 100 -1.68 16.66 -7.79
CA THR A 100 -0.53 17.19 -8.56
C THR A 100 0.75 17.18 -7.71
N ALA A 101 1.90 17.06 -8.37
CA ALA A 101 3.21 17.13 -7.71
C ALA A 101 3.36 18.44 -6.89
N ARG A 102 2.80 19.56 -7.38
CA ARG A 102 2.83 20.85 -6.68
C ARG A 102 2.04 20.81 -5.36
N ARG A 103 0.84 20.20 -5.36
CA ARG A 103 0.03 20.05 -4.13
C ARG A 103 0.71 19.14 -3.12
N VAL A 104 1.23 18.00 -3.59
CA VAL A 104 1.98 17.08 -2.72
C VAL A 104 3.20 17.77 -2.10
N GLU A 105 3.98 18.50 -2.89
CA GLU A 105 5.14 19.23 -2.37
C GLU A 105 4.73 20.33 -1.39
N GLY A 106 3.56 20.96 -1.59
CA GLY A 106 2.99 21.92 -0.65
C GLY A 106 2.70 21.36 0.74
N LEU A 107 2.54 20.05 0.88
CA LEU A 107 2.34 19.37 2.17
C LEU A 107 3.65 19.20 2.98
N ARG A 108 4.82 19.36 2.37
CA ARG A 108 6.14 19.16 2.99
C ARG A 108 6.28 19.85 4.36
N PRO A 109 5.98 21.17 4.51
CA PRO A 109 6.15 21.84 5.82
C PRO A 109 5.26 21.23 6.90
N ARG A 110 4.03 20.81 6.52
CA ARG A 110 3.08 20.22 7.46
C ARG A 110 3.48 18.81 7.86
N ILE A 111 3.90 17.97 6.91
CA ILE A 111 4.42 16.62 7.16
C ILE A 111 5.65 16.70 8.08
N GLN A 112 6.57 17.65 7.83
CA GLN A 112 7.72 17.87 8.71
C GLN A 112 7.28 18.24 10.13
N GLN A 113 6.34 19.18 10.28
CA GLN A 113 5.83 19.58 11.60
C GLN A 113 5.19 18.41 12.37
N ILE A 114 4.41 17.56 11.68
CA ILE A 114 3.80 16.35 12.26
C ILE A 114 4.91 15.39 12.71
N THR A 115 5.87 15.12 11.83
CA THR A 115 7.00 14.22 12.10
C THR A 115 7.80 14.70 13.31
N ASP A 116 8.13 15.99 13.37
CA ASP A 116 8.88 16.57 14.49
C ASP A 116 8.12 16.42 15.80
N GLY A 117 6.80 16.70 15.81
CA GLY A 117 5.96 16.53 16.98
C GLY A 117 5.88 15.09 17.48
N LEU A 118 5.80 14.11 16.56
CA LEU A 118 5.80 12.69 16.92
C LEU A 118 7.16 12.26 17.50
N LEU A 119 8.25 12.73 16.90
CA LEU A 119 9.60 12.46 17.40
C LEU A 119 9.84 13.13 18.77
N ASP A 120 9.37 14.37 18.98
CA ASP A 120 9.44 15.04 20.29
C ASP A 120 8.73 14.25 21.39
N ALA A 121 7.59 13.63 21.04
CA ALA A 121 6.82 12.82 21.99
C ALA A 121 7.50 11.49 22.31
N MET A 122 8.14 10.84 21.31
CA MET A 122 8.74 9.51 21.52
C MET A 122 10.13 9.56 22.15
N LEU A 123 10.97 10.55 21.81
CA LEU A 123 12.38 10.59 22.19
C LEU A 123 12.66 10.48 23.70
N PRO A 124 11.85 11.10 24.61
CA PRO A 124 12.11 11.01 26.06
C PRO A 124 12.08 9.57 26.62
N ALA A 125 11.42 8.63 25.94
CA ALA A 125 11.30 7.26 26.43
C ALA A 125 12.59 6.43 26.19
N GLY A 126 13.42 6.76 25.20
CA GLY A 126 14.64 6.05 24.85
C GLY A 126 14.43 4.67 24.19
N HIS A 127 13.21 4.17 24.19
CA HIS A 127 12.79 2.92 23.55
C HIS A 127 11.28 2.94 23.31
N GLY A 128 10.81 2.09 22.41
CA GLY A 128 9.37 1.94 22.14
C GLY A 128 9.08 1.15 20.89
N ASP A 129 7.81 1.12 20.52
CA ASP A 129 7.35 0.58 19.26
C ASP A 129 7.32 1.68 18.20
N LEU A 130 8.14 1.55 17.16
CA LEU A 130 8.22 2.55 16.11
C LEU A 130 6.95 2.63 15.27
N VAL A 131 6.21 1.52 15.15
CA VAL A 131 4.92 1.53 14.44
C VAL A 131 3.97 2.46 15.15
N ASP A 132 3.76 2.29 16.44
CA ASP A 132 2.84 3.13 17.22
C ASP A 132 3.33 4.57 17.42
N ALA A 133 4.65 4.76 17.57
CA ALA A 133 5.20 6.08 17.88
C ALA A 133 5.33 7.01 16.67
N LEU A 134 5.59 6.46 15.49
CA LEU A 134 5.89 7.27 14.30
C LEU A 134 5.22 6.74 13.03
N ALA A 135 5.43 5.45 12.68
CA ALA A 135 5.08 4.97 11.35
C ALA A 135 3.57 4.98 11.10
N PHE A 136 2.74 4.65 12.09
CA PHE A 136 1.28 4.70 12.00
C PHE A 136 0.71 6.12 12.14
N PRO A 137 1.05 6.92 13.19
CA PRO A 137 0.40 8.21 13.37
C PRO A 137 0.73 9.23 12.27
N LEU A 138 1.90 9.15 11.64
CA LEU A 138 2.26 10.11 10.60
C LEU A 138 1.31 10.04 9.39
N PRO A 139 1.21 8.94 8.64
CA PRO A 139 0.38 8.90 7.43
C PRO A 139 -1.12 9.02 7.74
N ILE A 140 -1.61 8.52 8.88
CA ILE A 140 -3.03 8.68 9.24
C ILE A 140 -3.39 10.14 9.52
N ILE A 141 -2.50 10.90 10.16
CA ILE A 141 -2.71 12.34 10.37
C ILE A 141 -2.68 13.07 9.02
N VAL A 142 -1.71 12.75 8.17
CA VAL A 142 -1.56 13.40 6.85
C VAL A 142 -2.79 13.16 5.98
N ILE A 143 -3.27 11.91 5.86
CA ILE A 143 -4.43 11.62 5.01
C ILE A 143 -5.72 12.20 5.58
N CYS A 144 -5.90 12.18 6.91
CA CYS A 144 -7.04 12.83 7.56
C CYS A 144 -7.04 14.35 7.31
N GLU A 145 -5.90 15.02 7.45
CA GLU A 145 -5.79 16.46 7.16
C GLU A 145 -6.02 16.75 5.67
N LEU A 146 -5.46 15.91 4.79
CA LEU A 146 -5.64 16.04 3.33
C LEU A 146 -7.11 15.96 2.94
N LEU A 147 -7.89 15.07 3.59
CA LEU A 147 -9.33 14.91 3.34
C LEU A 147 -10.19 15.86 4.18
N GLY A 148 -9.58 16.60 5.09
CA GLY A 148 -10.29 17.52 5.97
C GLY A 148 -11.14 16.81 7.01
N VAL A 149 -10.68 15.64 7.50
CA VAL A 149 -11.26 14.93 8.65
C VAL A 149 -10.89 15.65 9.93
N PRO A 150 -11.87 15.97 10.81
CA PRO A 150 -11.60 16.64 12.11
C PRO A 150 -10.64 15.83 12.98
N ALA A 151 -9.78 16.51 13.74
CA ALA A 151 -8.80 15.88 14.60
C ALA A 151 -9.44 14.97 15.68
N ALA A 152 -10.64 15.33 16.15
CA ALA A 152 -11.39 14.56 17.15
C ALA A 152 -11.81 13.16 16.65
N ASP A 153 -11.95 12.98 15.35
CA ASP A 153 -12.47 11.74 14.75
C ASP A 153 -11.36 10.75 14.37
N ARG A 154 -10.09 11.15 14.46
CA ARG A 154 -8.94 10.34 14.01
C ARG A 154 -8.79 9.01 14.76
N GLU A 155 -9.18 8.96 16.04
CA GLU A 155 -9.12 7.72 16.82
C GLU A 155 -10.19 6.72 16.38
N ALA A 156 -11.41 7.18 16.09
CA ALA A 156 -12.45 6.34 15.50
C ALA A 156 -11.99 5.80 14.13
N PHE A 157 -11.37 6.68 13.35
CA PHE A 157 -10.79 6.36 12.06
C PHE A 157 -9.73 5.26 12.14
N ARG A 158 -8.80 5.37 13.10
CA ARG A 158 -7.77 4.36 13.39
C ARG A 158 -8.40 3.01 13.66
N LYS A 159 -9.43 2.96 14.49
CA LYS A 159 -10.13 1.72 14.83
C LYS A 159 -10.76 1.07 13.60
N TRP A 160 -11.52 1.82 12.82
CA TRP A 160 -12.20 1.29 11.62
C TRP A 160 -11.19 0.81 10.57
N SER A 161 -10.16 1.59 10.32
CA SER A 161 -9.12 1.25 9.37
C SER A 161 -8.38 -0.03 9.72
N ASN A 162 -8.02 -0.21 10.99
CA ASN A 162 -7.38 -1.45 11.45
C ASN A 162 -8.27 -2.67 11.21
N GLU A 163 -9.58 -2.58 11.46
CA GLU A 163 -10.50 -3.69 11.22
C GLU A 163 -10.72 -3.97 9.73
N VAL A 164 -10.59 -2.97 8.86
CA VAL A 164 -10.69 -3.16 7.40
C VAL A 164 -9.43 -3.82 6.83
N VAL A 165 -8.25 -3.44 7.33
CA VAL A 165 -6.96 -3.91 6.78
C VAL A 165 -6.53 -5.26 7.38
N ALA A 166 -6.76 -5.45 8.67
CA ALA A 166 -6.39 -6.66 9.40
C ALA A 166 -7.53 -7.08 10.34
N PRO A 167 -8.63 -7.59 9.79
CA PRO A 167 -9.86 -7.85 10.52
C PRO A 167 -9.66 -8.87 11.64
N THR A 168 -10.26 -8.60 12.80
CA THR A 168 -10.33 -9.55 13.93
C THR A 168 -11.40 -10.61 13.71
N GLY A 169 -12.28 -10.40 12.74
CA GLY A 169 -13.32 -11.33 12.30
C GLY A 169 -14.27 -10.67 11.30
N VAL A 170 -15.02 -11.49 10.55
CA VAL A 170 -15.92 -11.02 9.48
C VAL A 170 -16.93 -9.98 9.99
N ALA A 171 -17.54 -10.21 11.15
CA ALA A 171 -18.51 -9.27 11.72
C ALA A 171 -17.90 -7.92 12.14
N ALA A 172 -16.64 -7.93 12.60
CA ALA A 172 -15.91 -6.71 12.96
C ALA A 172 -15.55 -5.90 11.71
N GLU A 173 -15.11 -6.57 10.65
CA GLU A 173 -14.85 -5.96 9.34
C GLU A 173 -16.12 -5.33 8.75
N GLU A 174 -17.24 -6.07 8.72
CA GLU A 174 -18.53 -5.56 8.24
C GLU A 174 -18.99 -4.33 9.01
N SER A 175 -18.89 -4.35 10.35
CA SER A 175 -19.22 -3.20 11.20
C SER A 175 -18.37 -2.00 10.87
N ALA A 176 -17.05 -2.18 10.76
CA ALA A 176 -16.10 -1.11 10.46
C ALA A 176 -16.38 -0.46 9.10
N ILE A 177 -16.66 -1.27 8.07
CA ILE A 177 -17.01 -0.76 6.73
C ILE A 177 -18.30 0.07 6.78
N HIS A 178 -19.35 -0.38 7.50
CA HIS A 178 -20.59 0.34 7.61
C HIS A 178 -20.45 1.65 8.41
N GLU A 179 -19.73 1.63 9.54
CA GLU A 179 -19.46 2.81 10.35
C GLU A 179 -18.67 3.85 9.56
N LEU A 180 -17.65 3.40 8.82
CA LEU A 180 -16.85 4.26 7.96
C LEU A 180 -17.66 4.85 6.81
N ALA A 181 -18.56 4.06 6.20
CA ALA A 181 -19.47 4.55 5.15
C ALA A 181 -20.43 5.63 5.65
N ALA A 182 -21.01 5.42 6.83
CA ALA A 182 -21.90 6.39 7.46
C ALA A 182 -21.17 7.70 7.76
N TYR A 183 -20.01 7.61 8.40
CA TYR A 183 -19.16 8.75 8.72
C TYR A 183 -18.76 9.56 7.46
N LEU A 184 -18.34 8.89 6.38
CA LEU A 184 -17.97 9.56 5.14
C LEU A 184 -19.14 10.26 4.47
N ASN A 185 -20.36 9.70 4.56
CA ASN A 185 -21.55 10.39 4.08
C ASN A 185 -21.80 11.69 4.86
N GLU A 186 -21.74 11.65 6.20
CA GLU A 186 -21.92 12.82 7.05
C GLU A 186 -20.85 13.87 6.74
N LEU A 187 -19.57 13.48 6.67
CA LEU A 187 -18.46 14.38 6.35
C LEU A 187 -18.65 15.08 4.98
N ILE A 188 -19.11 14.36 3.96
CA ILE A 188 -19.36 14.92 2.62
C ILE A 188 -20.50 15.94 2.68
N GLU A 189 -21.61 15.62 3.36
CA GLU A 189 -22.74 16.53 3.49
C GLU A 189 -22.38 17.78 4.32
N ASP A 190 -21.67 17.62 5.40
CA ASP A 190 -21.16 18.74 6.23
C ASP A 190 -20.30 19.70 5.40
N LYS A 191 -19.37 19.16 4.58
CA LYS A 191 -18.54 19.98 3.69
C LYS A 191 -19.36 20.68 2.59
N ARG A 192 -20.42 20.06 2.10
CA ARG A 192 -21.34 20.69 1.13
C ARG A 192 -22.09 21.86 1.76
N CYS A 193 -22.54 21.70 3.02
CA CYS A 193 -23.31 22.70 3.77
C CYS A 193 -22.42 23.84 4.28
N ALA A 194 -21.25 23.53 4.86
CA ALA A 194 -20.34 24.51 5.46
C ALA A 194 -19.62 25.39 4.43
N GLY A 195 -19.63 24.98 3.17
CA GLY A 195 -18.87 25.63 2.11
C GLY A 195 -17.44 25.12 1.96
N PRO A 196 -16.71 25.60 0.95
CA PRO A 196 -15.42 25.05 0.57
C PRO A 196 -14.33 25.38 1.59
N THR A 197 -13.61 24.36 2.04
CA THR A 197 -12.36 24.45 2.78
C THR A 197 -11.17 24.09 1.88
N ASP A 198 -9.94 24.38 2.33
CA ASP A 198 -8.72 24.07 1.57
C ASP A 198 -8.23 22.64 1.86
N ASP A 199 -9.10 21.67 1.53
CA ASP A 199 -8.80 20.24 1.61
C ASP A 199 -9.19 19.51 0.32
N LEU A 200 -8.67 18.30 0.17
CA LEU A 200 -8.85 17.50 -1.05
C LEU A 200 -10.32 17.11 -1.26
N LEU A 201 -11.04 16.71 -0.21
CA LEU A 201 -12.44 16.30 -0.35
C LEU A 201 -13.32 17.47 -0.79
N SER A 202 -13.09 18.67 -0.23
CA SER A 202 -13.74 19.92 -0.67
C SER A 202 -13.38 20.27 -2.13
N ALA A 203 -12.13 20.03 -2.55
CA ALA A 203 -11.73 20.20 -3.93
C ALA A 203 -12.44 19.22 -4.86
N LEU A 204 -12.52 17.93 -4.49
CA LEU A 204 -13.21 16.90 -5.25
C LEU A 204 -14.73 17.15 -5.37
N ILE A 205 -15.37 17.68 -4.32
CA ILE A 205 -16.79 18.11 -4.37
C ILE A 205 -17.02 19.17 -5.45
N ARG A 206 -16.01 20.04 -5.70
CA ARG A 206 -16.11 21.13 -6.71
C ARG A 206 -15.62 20.70 -8.09
N THR A 207 -14.87 19.60 -8.19
CA THR A 207 -14.23 19.19 -9.45
C THR A 207 -15.28 18.82 -10.51
N ARG A 208 -15.12 19.38 -11.71
CA ARG A 208 -15.93 19.12 -12.89
C ARG A 208 -15.03 18.81 -14.08
N ALA A 209 -15.48 17.94 -14.98
CA ALA A 209 -14.89 17.73 -16.29
C ALA A 209 -15.38 18.78 -17.31
N GLU A 210 -14.84 18.70 -18.53
CA GLU A 210 -15.19 19.64 -19.62
C GLU A 210 -16.66 19.62 -19.99
N ASP A 211 -17.34 18.47 -19.88
CA ASP A 211 -18.76 18.28 -20.20
C ASP A 211 -19.68 18.42 -18.95
N ASP A 212 -19.27 19.22 -17.94
CA ASP A 212 -19.96 19.37 -16.65
C ASP A 212 -20.09 18.05 -15.87
N ASP A 213 -19.31 17.01 -16.20
CA ASP A 213 -19.25 15.74 -15.48
C ASP A 213 -18.69 15.97 -14.07
N ARG A 214 -19.37 15.42 -13.05
CA ARG A 214 -19.04 15.58 -11.64
C ARG A 214 -18.97 14.21 -10.97
N LEU A 215 -18.29 14.17 -9.84
CA LEU A 215 -18.39 13.04 -8.94
C LEU A 215 -19.76 13.04 -8.27
N SER A 216 -20.48 11.94 -8.37
CA SER A 216 -21.69 11.69 -7.58
C SER A 216 -21.37 11.55 -6.09
N ALA A 217 -22.36 11.58 -5.22
CA ALA A 217 -22.15 11.36 -3.78
C ALA A 217 -21.57 9.97 -3.50
N ALA A 218 -22.01 8.94 -4.23
CA ALA A 218 -21.50 7.58 -4.10
C ALA A 218 -20.04 7.47 -4.53
N GLU A 219 -19.66 8.09 -5.66
CA GLU A 219 -18.27 8.12 -6.14
C GLU A 219 -17.35 8.90 -5.21
N LEU A 220 -17.81 10.02 -4.65
CA LEU A 220 -17.07 10.78 -3.64
C LEU A 220 -16.81 9.94 -2.39
N ARG A 221 -17.84 9.25 -1.87
CA ARG A 221 -17.72 8.36 -0.73
C ARG A 221 -16.74 7.22 -1.01
N ALA A 222 -16.90 6.52 -2.13
CA ALA A 222 -16.04 5.41 -2.53
C ALA A 222 -14.59 5.84 -2.72
N LEU A 223 -14.37 7.04 -3.26
CA LEU A 223 -13.06 7.62 -3.43
C LEU A 223 -12.44 8.04 -2.08
N ALA A 224 -13.20 8.69 -1.20
CA ALA A 224 -12.72 9.07 0.13
C ALA A 224 -12.33 7.82 0.95
N TYR A 225 -13.16 6.77 0.90
CA TYR A 225 -12.85 5.47 1.50
C TYR A 225 -11.53 4.90 0.97
N LEU A 226 -11.39 4.83 -0.37
CA LEU A 226 -10.17 4.31 -0.98
C LEU A 226 -8.93 5.09 -0.56
N LEU A 227 -8.99 6.42 -0.59
CA LEU A 227 -7.86 7.28 -0.23
C LEU A 227 -7.46 7.09 1.23
N LEU A 228 -8.43 6.91 2.12
CA LEU A 228 -8.17 6.66 3.53
C LEU A 228 -7.50 5.31 3.75
N ILE A 229 -8.09 4.22 3.25
CA ILE A 229 -7.57 2.86 3.48
C ILE A 229 -6.22 2.67 2.78
N ALA A 230 -6.12 3.00 1.50
CA ALA A 230 -4.88 2.81 0.74
C ALA A 230 -3.78 3.82 1.08
N GLY A 231 -4.15 5.01 1.60
CA GLY A 231 -3.22 6.12 1.75
C GLY A 231 -2.37 6.09 3.01
N HIS A 232 -2.75 5.34 4.06
CA HIS A 232 -1.96 5.33 5.28
C HIS A 232 -1.24 3.99 5.52
N GLU A 233 -1.91 2.85 5.46
CA GLU A 233 -1.36 1.55 5.84
C GLU A 233 -0.13 1.17 5.00
N THR A 234 -0.16 1.45 3.70
CA THR A 234 0.99 1.21 2.83
C THR A 234 2.21 2.05 3.23
N THR A 235 2.01 3.30 3.63
CA THR A 235 3.09 4.19 4.08
C THR A 235 3.61 3.80 5.48
N VAL A 236 2.73 3.32 6.37
CA VAL A 236 3.12 2.70 7.66
C VAL A 236 4.14 1.59 7.41
N ASN A 237 3.78 0.67 6.51
CA ASN A 237 4.64 -0.48 6.21
C ASN A 237 5.91 -0.09 5.44
N LEU A 238 5.87 0.94 4.58
CA LEU A 238 7.08 1.47 3.93
C LEU A 238 8.07 2.00 4.97
N ILE A 239 7.60 2.78 5.95
CA ILE A 239 8.47 3.35 6.99
C ILE A 239 9.02 2.24 7.90
N SER A 240 8.16 1.36 8.41
CA SER A 240 8.55 0.32 9.35
C SER A 240 9.48 -0.73 8.71
N ASN A 241 9.14 -1.24 7.52
CA ASN A 241 9.98 -2.19 6.78
C ASN A 241 11.31 -1.54 6.36
N GLY A 242 11.29 -0.29 5.92
CA GLY A 242 12.49 0.48 5.55
C GLY A 242 13.45 0.64 6.72
N VAL A 243 12.95 1.04 7.90
CA VAL A 243 13.77 1.12 9.12
C VAL A 243 14.32 -0.25 9.51
N ARG A 244 13.46 -1.29 9.50
CA ARG A 244 13.88 -2.66 9.77
C ARG A 244 15.00 -3.10 8.83
N ALA A 245 14.88 -2.85 7.52
CA ALA A 245 15.88 -3.20 6.53
C ALA A 245 17.21 -2.47 6.79
N LEU A 246 17.17 -1.17 7.10
CA LEU A 246 18.36 -0.39 7.45
C LEU A 246 19.05 -0.94 8.70
N LEU A 247 18.29 -1.23 9.76
CA LEU A 247 18.83 -1.75 11.01
C LEU A 247 19.41 -3.16 10.87
N ALA A 248 18.87 -3.97 9.96
CA ALA A 248 19.42 -5.29 9.60
C ALA A 248 20.68 -5.19 8.74
N HIS A 249 20.98 -4.03 8.13
CA HIS A 249 22.13 -3.81 7.25
C HIS A 249 22.98 -2.60 7.71
N PRO A 250 23.77 -2.73 8.80
CA PRO A 250 24.48 -1.60 9.43
C PRO A 250 25.39 -0.82 8.47
N GLY A 251 26.01 -1.50 7.48
CA GLY A 251 26.83 -0.84 6.47
C GLY A 251 26.05 0.11 5.56
N GLN A 252 24.81 -0.26 5.20
CA GLN A 252 23.92 0.57 4.40
C GLN A 252 23.38 1.75 5.24
N LEU A 253 23.03 1.51 6.48
CA LEU A 253 22.63 2.55 7.44
C LEU A 253 23.75 3.58 7.65
N ALA A 254 24.98 3.12 7.87
CA ALA A 254 26.16 4.01 8.04
C ALA A 254 26.40 4.86 6.78
N ALA A 255 26.28 4.25 5.59
CA ALA A 255 26.44 4.96 4.32
C ALA A 255 25.34 6.04 4.14
N LEU A 256 24.08 5.72 4.48
CA LEU A 256 22.97 6.67 4.41
C LEU A 256 23.12 7.83 5.39
N ARG A 257 23.57 7.55 6.63
CA ARG A 257 23.86 8.60 7.64
C ARG A 257 25.01 9.50 7.23
N ALA A 258 26.00 8.97 6.54
CA ALA A 258 27.13 9.75 6.03
C ALA A 258 26.73 10.66 4.86
N ASP A 259 25.72 10.27 4.07
CA ASP A 259 25.27 11.03 2.90
C ASP A 259 23.75 10.83 2.68
N PHE A 260 22.95 11.76 3.19
CA PHE A 260 21.50 11.78 2.94
C PHE A 260 21.12 12.09 1.48
N GLY A 261 22.08 12.42 0.59
CA GLY A 261 21.83 12.46 -0.84
C GLY A 261 21.45 11.09 -1.43
N LEU A 262 21.74 10.00 -0.70
CA LEU A 262 21.34 8.63 -1.05
C LEU A 262 19.90 8.29 -0.66
N LEU A 263 19.21 9.14 0.10
CA LEU A 263 17.92 8.80 0.71
C LEU A 263 16.82 8.47 -0.31
N ASP A 264 16.76 9.20 -1.43
CA ASP A 264 15.77 8.93 -2.47
C ASP A 264 15.98 7.54 -3.08
N GLY A 265 17.21 7.18 -3.42
CA GLY A 265 17.55 5.84 -3.91
C GLY A 265 17.31 4.75 -2.84
N ALA A 266 17.59 5.06 -1.58
CA ALA A 266 17.33 4.15 -0.47
C ALA A 266 15.83 3.84 -0.31
N ILE A 267 14.95 4.83 -0.47
CA ILE A 267 13.50 4.62 -0.42
C ILE A 267 13.02 3.74 -1.58
N GLU A 268 13.52 3.94 -2.80
CA GLU A 268 13.17 3.08 -3.92
C GLU A 268 13.68 1.64 -3.71
N GLU A 269 14.87 1.45 -3.11
CA GLU A 269 15.35 0.12 -2.74
C GLU A 269 14.54 -0.51 -1.61
N MET A 270 14.07 0.25 -0.61
CA MET A 270 13.17 -0.24 0.42
C MET A 270 11.85 -0.74 -0.20
N LEU A 271 11.30 0.01 -1.15
CA LEU A 271 10.08 -0.35 -1.90
C LEU A 271 10.28 -1.64 -2.70
N ARG A 272 11.42 -1.82 -3.35
CA ARG A 272 11.77 -3.02 -4.09
C ARG A 272 12.04 -4.22 -3.16
N TYR A 273 12.84 -4.01 -2.11
CA TYR A 273 13.39 -5.09 -1.29
C TYR A 273 12.37 -5.70 -0.33
N ASP A 274 11.57 -4.87 0.33
CA ASP A 274 10.55 -5.31 1.28
C ASP A 274 9.39 -4.29 1.31
N GLY A 275 8.82 -4.07 0.12
CA GLY A 275 7.74 -3.11 -0.08
C GLY A 275 6.47 -3.47 0.69
N PRO A 276 5.59 -2.49 0.90
CA PRO A 276 4.38 -2.64 1.72
C PRO A 276 3.29 -3.51 1.09
N VAL A 277 3.38 -3.79 -0.22
CA VAL A 277 2.40 -4.56 -0.98
C VAL A 277 3.07 -5.82 -1.52
N GLU A 278 2.65 -6.98 -1.04
CA GLU A 278 3.20 -8.27 -1.45
C GLU A 278 2.63 -8.73 -2.79
N THR A 279 1.30 -8.65 -2.94
CA THR A 279 0.60 -8.91 -4.20
C THR A 279 -0.28 -7.74 -4.59
N GLY A 280 -0.48 -7.54 -5.89
CA GLY A 280 -1.53 -6.64 -6.36
C GLY A 280 -2.91 -7.15 -5.93
N THR A 281 -3.89 -6.25 -5.81
CA THR A 281 -5.28 -6.65 -5.58
C THR A 281 -5.78 -7.54 -6.71
N VAL A 282 -6.65 -8.51 -6.38
CA VAL A 282 -7.16 -9.53 -7.31
C VAL A 282 -7.62 -8.92 -8.63
N ARG A 283 -7.36 -9.66 -9.71
CA ARG A 283 -7.85 -9.40 -11.05
C ARG A 283 -8.60 -10.62 -11.57
N PHE A 284 -9.44 -10.41 -12.56
CA PHE A 284 -10.26 -11.46 -13.14
C PHE A 284 -10.05 -11.51 -14.66
N THR A 285 -9.82 -12.71 -15.22
CA THR A 285 -9.62 -12.88 -16.66
C THR A 285 -10.94 -12.74 -17.42
N ALA A 286 -11.11 -11.64 -18.16
CA ALA A 286 -12.26 -11.46 -19.08
C ALA A 286 -12.16 -12.30 -20.36
N ALA A 287 -10.96 -12.74 -20.70
CA ALA A 287 -10.63 -13.63 -21.82
C ALA A 287 -9.37 -14.43 -21.47
N PRO A 288 -9.05 -15.51 -22.19
CA PRO A 288 -7.81 -16.25 -21.95
C PRO A 288 -6.56 -15.36 -22.05
N VAL A 289 -5.66 -15.46 -21.07
CA VAL A 289 -4.45 -14.63 -20.95
C VAL A 289 -3.21 -15.52 -21.01
N PRO A 290 -2.35 -15.42 -22.04
CA PRO A 290 -1.07 -16.10 -22.06
C PRO A 290 -0.07 -15.41 -21.10
N VAL A 291 0.60 -16.24 -20.26
CA VAL A 291 1.65 -15.81 -19.33
C VAL A 291 2.79 -16.83 -19.46
N GLY A 292 3.91 -16.44 -20.07
CA GLY A 292 4.93 -17.40 -20.50
C GLY A 292 4.34 -18.47 -21.41
N ASP A 293 4.63 -19.74 -21.13
CA ASP A 293 4.10 -20.89 -21.86
C ASP A 293 2.72 -21.37 -21.38
N THR A 294 2.14 -20.70 -20.39
CA THR A 294 0.84 -21.06 -19.79
C THR A 294 -0.26 -20.10 -20.28
N VAL A 295 -1.47 -20.65 -20.49
CA VAL A 295 -2.65 -19.83 -20.78
C VAL A 295 -3.60 -19.92 -19.58
N ILE A 296 -3.82 -18.80 -18.89
CA ILE A 296 -4.85 -18.70 -17.86
C ILE A 296 -6.21 -18.62 -18.55
N PRO A 297 -7.18 -19.52 -18.23
CA PRO A 297 -8.51 -19.48 -18.84
C PRO A 297 -9.28 -18.18 -18.53
N ALA A 298 -10.37 -17.95 -19.25
CA ALA A 298 -11.30 -16.88 -18.90
C ALA A 298 -12.11 -17.24 -17.63
N GLY A 299 -12.46 -16.25 -16.83
CA GLY A 299 -13.25 -16.42 -15.61
C GLY A 299 -12.43 -16.75 -14.36
N GLU A 300 -11.11 -16.74 -14.47
CA GLU A 300 -10.19 -17.06 -13.38
C GLU A 300 -9.78 -15.83 -12.56
N ALA A 301 -9.54 -16.05 -11.27
CA ALA A 301 -8.94 -15.05 -10.40
C ALA A 301 -7.40 -15.09 -10.49
N VAL A 302 -6.76 -13.93 -10.52
CA VAL A 302 -5.31 -13.77 -10.68
C VAL A 302 -4.75 -12.81 -9.65
N LEU A 303 -3.72 -13.24 -8.92
CA LEU A 303 -2.84 -12.38 -8.13
C LEU A 303 -1.54 -12.11 -8.91
N VAL A 304 -1.12 -10.86 -8.88
CA VAL A 304 0.19 -10.46 -9.42
C VAL A 304 1.14 -10.26 -8.24
N GLY A 305 2.15 -11.11 -8.13
CA GLY A 305 3.16 -11.07 -7.09
C GLY A 305 4.11 -9.89 -7.29
N ILE A 306 3.82 -8.76 -6.64
CA ILE A 306 4.66 -7.55 -6.66
C ILE A 306 6.02 -7.86 -6.04
N ALA A 307 6.02 -8.36 -4.79
CA ALA A 307 7.22 -8.71 -4.07
C ALA A 307 8.01 -9.83 -4.77
N ALA A 308 7.31 -10.81 -5.36
CA ALA A 308 7.94 -11.86 -6.15
C ALA A 308 8.66 -11.31 -7.38
N GLY A 309 8.02 -10.42 -8.14
CA GLY A 309 8.61 -9.78 -9.32
C GLY A 309 9.79 -8.86 -8.96
N ASP A 310 9.68 -8.13 -7.86
CA ASP A 310 10.75 -7.25 -7.38
C ASP A 310 11.98 -8.02 -6.83
N HIS A 311 11.83 -9.34 -6.60
CA HIS A 311 12.92 -10.28 -6.27
C HIS A 311 13.30 -11.21 -7.43
N ASP A 312 12.96 -10.86 -8.66
CA ASP A 312 13.36 -11.63 -9.83
C ASP A 312 14.83 -11.36 -10.20
N PRO A 313 15.71 -12.40 -10.19
CA PRO A 313 17.12 -12.25 -10.52
C PRO A 313 17.38 -11.86 -11.98
N ASP A 314 16.45 -12.15 -12.89
CA ASP A 314 16.55 -11.74 -14.28
C ASP A 314 16.38 -10.23 -14.45
N ARG A 315 15.65 -9.60 -13.53
CA ARG A 315 15.48 -8.14 -13.50
C ARG A 315 16.49 -7.46 -12.57
N TYR A 316 16.70 -8.00 -11.36
CA TYR A 316 17.58 -7.42 -10.34
C TYR A 316 18.66 -8.43 -9.91
N PRO A 317 19.91 -8.30 -10.38
CA PRO A 317 20.99 -9.18 -9.96
C PRO A 317 21.15 -9.20 -8.42
N SER A 318 21.27 -10.39 -7.84
CA SER A 318 21.28 -10.58 -6.37
C SER A 318 20.14 -9.87 -5.67
N PRO A 319 18.86 -10.23 -5.97
CA PRO A 319 17.67 -9.48 -5.54
C PRO A 319 17.49 -9.47 -4.02
N ASP A 320 18.00 -10.50 -3.34
CA ASP A 320 17.93 -10.64 -1.87
C ASP A 320 18.95 -9.79 -1.12
N ARG A 321 19.83 -9.09 -1.85
CA ARG A 321 20.76 -8.13 -1.26
C ARG A 321 20.11 -6.75 -1.20
N PHE A 322 19.98 -6.20 0.01
CA PHE A 322 19.60 -4.81 0.22
C PHE A 322 20.77 -3.88 -0.11
N ASP A 323 20.60 -2.99 -1.09
CA ASP A 323 21.64 -2.07 -1.55
C ASP A 323 21.04 -0.71 -1.93
N ILE A 324 21.21 0.30 -1.06
CA ILE A 324 20.67 1.65 -1.23
C ILE A 324 21.23 2.42 -2.44
N ARG A 325 22.19 1.85 -3.16
CA ARG A 325 22.74 2.41 -4.40
C ARG A 325 22.32 1.62 -5.65
N ARG A 326 21.47 0.62 -5.48
CA ARG A 326 20.94 -0.16 -6.60
C ARG A 326 20.17 0.73 -7.57
N ASP A 327 20.31 0.48 -8.87
CA ASP A 327 19.34 0.93 -9.85
C ASP A 327 18.06 0.10 -9.70
N THR A 328 17.04 0.72 -9.13
CA THR A 328 15.73 0.12 -8.85
C THR A 328 14.68 0.51 -9.88
N GLN A 329 15.06 1.14 -10.97
CA GLN A 329 14.11 1.58 -11.99
C GLN A 329 13.25 0.41 -12.47
N GLY A 330 11.93 0.62 -12.46
CA GLY A 330 10.96 -0.36 -12.92
C GLY A 330 10.46 -1.34 -11.85
N HIS A 331 10.80 -1.12 -10.57
CA HIS A 331 10.17 -1.90 -9.49
C HIS A 331 8.64 -1.76 -9.51
N LEU A 332 7.95 -2.78 -9.02
CA LEU A 332 6.50 -2.89 -9.12
C LEU A 332 5.75 -2.44 -7.86
N ALA A 333 6.44 -1.93 -6.84
CA ALA A 333 5.84 -1.59 -5.55
C ALA A 333 4.67 -0.59 -5.63
N PHE A 334 4.62 0.26 -6.66
CA PHE A 334 3.50 1.15 -6.96
C PHE A 334 2.58 0.63 -8.08
N GLY A 335 2.72 -0.63 -8.47
CA GLY A 335 2.01 -1.21 -9.59
C GLY A 335 2.52 -0.70 -10.96
N HIS A 336 1.76 -1.03 -12.00
CA HIS A 336 2.02 -0.62 -13.39
C HIS A 336 0.71 -0.44 -14.17
N GLY A 337 0.75 0.29 -15.29
CA GLY A 337 -0.41 0.53 -16.15
C GLY A 337 -1.39 1.57 -15.59
N ILE A 338 -2.66 1.45 -15.93
CA ILE A 338 -3.70 2.43 -15.60
C ILE A 338 -3.95 2.56 -14.09
N HIS A 339 -3.67 1.52 -13.33
CA HIS A 339 -3.81 1.48 -11.86
C HIS A 339 -2.52 1.85 -11.11
N TYR A 340 -1.48 2.37 -11.78
CA TYR A 340 -0.29 2.87 -11.10
C TYR A 340 -0.68 3.80 -9.94
N CYS A 341 -0.06 3.63 -8.77
CA CYS A 341 -0.44 4.30 -7.53
C CYS A 341 -0.52 5.82 -7.68
N LEU A 342 -1.70 6.39 -7.39
CA LEU A 342 -1.93 7.83 -7.41
C LEU A 342 -1.17 8.54 -6.29
N GLY A 343 -1.06 7.89 -5.12
CA GLY A 343 -0.39 8.41 -3.92
C GLY A 343 1.14 8.26 -3.92
N ALA A 344 1.75 7.67 -4.96
CA ALA A 344 3.19 7.41 -4.98
C ALA A 344 4.07 8.64 -4.67
N PRO A 345 3.78 9.86 -5.15
CA PRO A 345 4.54 11.05 -4.76
C PRO A 345 4.41 11.39 -3.28
N LEU A 346 3.21 11.22 -2.69
CA LEU A 346 2.95 11.50 -1.27
C LEU A 346 3.66 10.49 -0.37
N ALA A 347 3.55 9.19 -0.67
CA ALA A 347 4.23 8.14 0.09
C ALA A 347 5.76 8.33 0.11
N ARG A 348 6.37 8.71 -1.02
CA ARG A 348 7.78 9.04 -1.09
C ARG A 348 8.14 10.27 -0.26
N LEU A 349 7.30 11.29 -0.27
CA LEU A 349 7.52 12.50 0.50
C LEU A 349 7.47 12.22 2.01
N GLU A 350 6.45 11.48 2.46
CA GLU A 350 6.30 11.09 3.87
C GLU A 350 7.47 10.22 4.32
N ALA A 351 7.82 9.18 3.56
CA ALA A 351 8.94 8.30 3.87
C ALA A 351 10.27 9.09 3.94
N ARG A 352 10.51 10.02 2.99
CA ARG A 352 11.71 10.87 3.00
C ARG A 352 11.82 11.70 4.27
N ILE A 353 10.73 12.36 4.66
CA ILE A 353 10.72 13.23 5.85
C ILE A 353 10.87 12.39 7.13
N ALA A 354 10.09 11.31 7.24
CA ALA A 354 10.11 10.44 8.41
C ALA A 354 11.49 9.81 8.63
N LEU A 355 12.05 9.16 7.59
CA LEU A 355 13.33 8.47 7.68
C LEU A 355 14.47 9.45 7.96
N ARG A 356 14.50 10.59 7.26
CA ARG A 356 15.54 11.59 7.49
C ARG A 356 15.50 12.10 8.93
N SER A 357 14.36 12.59 9.39
CA SER A 357 14.20 13.15 10.72
C SER A 357 14.48 12.12 11.82
N LEU A 358 14.02 10.87 11.64
CA LEU A 358 14.29 9.78 12.58
C LEU A 358 15.80 9.47 12.67
N LEU A 359 16.49 9.32 11.54
CA LEU A 359 17.91 8.95 11.51
C LEU A 359 18.83 10.09 12.00
N GLU A 360 18.45 11.35 11.79
CA GLU A 360 19.16 12.52 12.31
C GLU A 360 19.00 12.65 13.83
N ARG A 361 17.79 12.36 14.36
CA ARG A 361 17.47 12.56 15.78
C ARG A 361 17.75 11.34 16.66
N CYS A 362 17.86 10.15 16.07
CA CYS A 362 18.16 8.89 16.76
C CYS A 362 19.46 8.27 16.23
N PRO A 363 20.64 8.81 16.58
CA PRO A 363 21.92 8.30 16.06
C PRO A 363 22.21 6.86 16.50
N ASP A 364 21.70 6.44 17.66
CA ASP A 364 21.90 5.10 18.24
C ASP A 364 20.71 4.16 17.98
N LEU A 365 19.82 4.51 17.05
CA LEU A 365 18.64 3.69 16.73
C LEU A 365 19.04 2.25 16.40
N ALA A 366 18.46 1.30 17.12
CA ALA A 366 18.69 -0.13 16.97
C ALA A 366 17.41 -0.93 17.25
N LEU A 367 17.30 -2.14 16.69
CA LEU A 367 16.25 -3.07 17.09
C LEU A 367 16.42 -3.45 18.56
N ASP A 368 15.29 -3.58 19.27
CA ASP A 368 15.32 -4.10 20.64
C ASP A 368 15.45 -5.63 20.59
N ALA A 369 16.62 -6.12 20.94
CA ALA A 369 16.95 -7.55 20.94
C ALA A 369 16.06 -8.38 21.90
N SER A 370 15.40 -7.74 22.88
CA SER A 370 14.51 -8.41 23.83
C SER A 370 13.11 -8.71 23.24
N ALA A 371 12.78 -8.15 22.08
CA ALA A 371 11.46 -8.22 21.47
C ALA A 371 11.09 -9.59 20.86
N GLY A 372 12.05 -10.52 20.75
CA GLY A 372 11.80 -11.84 20.17
C GLY A 372 11.60 -11.79 18.65
N THR A 373 10.81 -12.73 18.12
CA THR A 373 10.43 -12.77 16.70
C THR A 373 9.39 -11.69 16.39
N LEU A 374 9.54 -11.04 15.22
CA LEU A 374 8.58 -10.04 14.76
C LEU A 374 7.24 -10.68 14.40
N ASP A 375 6.16 -10.00 14.75
CA ASP A 375 4.79 -10.37 14.41
C ASP A 375 4.40 -9.71 13.09
N TRP A 376 4.33 -10.52 12.03
CA TRP A 376 4.02 -10.06 10.68
C TRP A 376 2.50 -9.99 10.46
N LEU A 377 2.08 -9.06 9.60
CA LEU A 377 0.71 -8.98 9.12
C LEU A 377 0.35 -10.26 8.35
N PRO A 378 -0.83 -10.83 8.58
CA PRO A 378 -1.27 -12.02 7.88
C PRO A 378 -1.74 -11.69 6.45
N GLY A 379 -1.81 -12.73 5.61
CA GLY A 379 -2.28 -12.62 4.24
C GLY A 379 -1.17 -12.32 3.24
N MET A 380 -1.56 -12.05 2.00
CA MET A 380 -0.64 -11.85 0.88
C MET A 380 -0.77 -10.46 0.24
N LEU A 381 -1.69 -9.61 0.72
CA LEU A 381 -1.86 -8.26 0.15
C LEU A 381 -0.85 -7.29 0.77
N MET A 382 -0.89 -7.18 2.09
CA MET A 382 -0.05 -6.23 2.83
C MET A 382 1.13 -6.94 3.47
N ARG A 383 2.32 -6.34 3.32
CA ARG A 383 3.54 -6.82 3.95
C ARG A 383 4.07 -5.79 4.94
N GLY A 384 4.09 -6.16 6.21
CA GLY A 384 4.54 -5.31 7.30
C GLY A 384 4.56 -6.05 8.62
N VAL A 385 5.07 -5.39 9.64
CA VAL A 385 5.09 -5.90 11.01
C VAL A 385 4.06 -5.14 11.85
N ARG A 386 3.34 -5.85 12.73
CA ARG A 386 2.40 -5.23 13.67
C ARG A 386 3.10 -4.31 14.66
N ARG A 387 4.34 -4.65 15.00
CA ARG A 387 5.17 -3.89 15.95
C ARG A 387 6.62 -3.92 15.50
N LEU A 388 7.32 -2.82 15.67
CA LEU A 388 8.74 -2.72 15.46
C LEU A 388 9.43 -2.14 16.71
N PRO A 389 9.73 -2.99 17.71
CA PRO A 389 10.40 -2.55 18.93
C PRO A 389 11.82 -2.06 18.64
N VAL A 390 12.10 -0.84 19.02
CA VAL A 390 13.40 -0.18 18.83
C VAL A 390 13.83 0.56 20.10
N ARG A 391 15.12 0.85 20.17
CA ARG A 391 15.75 1.72 21.15
C ARG A 391 16.61 2.77 20.45
N TRP A 392 16.74 3.91 21.07
CA TRP A 392 17.49 5.04 20.52
C TRP A 392 18.20 5.82 21.61
#